data_61638d3148885b700bae9ee434c9b3b6
#
_entry.id   61638d3148885b700bae9ee434c9b3b6
#
_cell.length_a   1.000
_cell.length_b   1.000
_cell.length_c   1.000
_cell.angle_alpha   90.00
_cell.angle_beta   90.00
_cell.angle_gamma   90.00
#
_symmetry.space_group_name_H-M   'P 1'
#
loop_
_entity.id
_entity.type
_entity.pdbx_description
1 polymer ?
#
loop_
_entity_poly.entity_id
_entity_poly.type
_entity_poly.pdbx_seq_one_letter_code
_entity_poly.pdbx_strand_id
1 'polypeptide(L)'
;KKAIDQIELMAEIYGTGIAEIVVSKKPEMIATTMPMPDGTQAYGVMETESTRIKINPINPKNFLIDPNATTIDESLGVAIEEYMSYYTIVEGIENKIYRKVGITPSYRSTNLERVQEDSPSRIDKLPVLRWYGKVPRSMLEGLEKGAKPAVLFPEDSAPAEYSDMVEAVIVIADNQYLLKAEESPYMMKDRPVVAYQADSMPGRFWGRGTTEKGYNMQKALDAQMRSHLDSLALTTAPMMAMDATRLPRGAKYEVRPGKNFLVNGNPAEIMMPFKFGSTDTGNMQTAQTFQQMLLQATGTLDSSQMPSQVAGGEASGAGLSMALSGLMK
;
A
#
# COMPACT_ATOMS: atom_id res chain seq x y z
N LYS A 1 -5.20 -16.50 -9.39
CA LYS A 1 -5.84 -15.27 -9.87
C LYS A 1 -5.95 -14.22 -8.77
N LYS A 2 -6.70 -14.43 -7.68
CA LYS A 2 -6.90 -13.41 -6.61
C LYS A 2 -5.59 -12.81 -6.06
N ALA A 3 -4.54 -13.60 -5.88
CA ALA A 3 -3.26 -13.10 -5.39
C ALA A 3 -2.57 -12.17 -6.41
N ILE A 4 -2.65 -12.50 -7.70
CA ILE A 4 -2.10 -11.67 -8.78
C ILE A 4 -2.87 -10.35 -8.86
N ASP A 5 -4.20 -10.40 -8.83
CA ASP A 5 -5.05 -9.20 -8.85
C ASP A 5 -4.73 -8.25 -7.66
N GLN A 6 -4.40 -8.83 -6.47
CA GLN A 6 -3.98 -8.04 -5.31
C GLN A 6 -2.59 -7.41 -5.48
N ILE A 7 -1.65 -8.11 -6.10
CA ILE A 7 -0.30 -7.60 -6.36
C ILE A 7 -0.37 -6.45 -7.36
N GLU A 8 -1.16 -6.60 -8.42
CA GLU A 8 -1.41 -5.57 -9.42
C GLU A 8 -2.05 -4.33 -8.80
N LEU A 9 -3.10 -4.49 -8.00
CA LEU A 9 -3.75 -3.39 -7.28
C LEU A 9 -2.76 -2.67 -6.34
N MET A 10 -1.92 -3.40 -5.63
CA MET A 10 -0.89 -2.79 -4.78
C MET A 10 0.15 -2.05 -5.60
N ALA A 11 0.54 -2.57 -6.77
CA ALA A 11 1.47 -1.89 -7.67
C ALA A 11 0.86 -0.59 -8.22
N GLU A 12 -0.40 -0.58 -8.57
CA GLU A 12 -1.09 0.63 -9.02
C GLU A 12 -1.20 1.70 -7.93
N ILE A 13 -1.48 1.30 -6.68
CA ILE A 13 -1.65 2.23 -5.55
C ILE A 13 -0.30 2.73 -5.04
N TYR A 14 0.63 1.80 -4.73
CA TYR A 14 1.91 2.09 -4.07
C TYR A 14 3.09 2.21 -5.04
N GLY A 15 2.88 1.90 -6.31
CA GLY A 15 3.92 1.87 -7.34
C GLY A 15 4.63 0.54 -7.48
N THR A 16 4.62 -0.30 -6.44
CA THR A 16 5.27 -1.62 -6.44
C THR A 16 4.40 -2.63 -5.72
N GLY A 17 4.08 -3.72 -6.38
CA GLY A 17 3.45 -4.90 -5.80
C GLY A 17 4.51 -5.95 -5.46
N ILE A 18 4.44 -6.52 -4.26
CA ILE A 18 5.42 -7.48 -3.76
C ILE A 18 4.73 -8.80 -3.46
N ALA A 19 5.38 -9.89 -3.81
CA ALA A 19 4.91 -11.23 -3.55
C ALA A 19 6.01 -12.14 -3.03
N GLU A 20 5.65 -13.01 -2.11
CA GLU A 20 6.47 -14.13 -1.66
C GLU A 20 6.01 -15.41 -2.34
N ILE A 21 6.94 -16.16 -2.90
CA ILE A 21 6.69 -17.46 -3.50
C ILE A 21 6.98 -18.54 -2.47
N VAL A 22 5.93 -19.21 -2.00
CA VAL A 22 6.05 -20.29 -1.01
C VAL A 22 5.79 -21.61 -1.69
N VAL A 23 6.75 -22.52 -1.57
CA VAL A 23 6.61 -23.91 -2.02
C VAL A 23 6.19 -24.75 -0.81
N SER A 24 4.97 -25.28 -0.85
CA SER A 24 4.47 -26.16 0.21
C SER A 24 4.33 -27.59 -0.32
N LYS A 25 4.84 -28.54 0.46
CA LYS A 25 4.63 -29.95 0.23
C LYS A 25 3.46 -30.40 1.09
N LYS A 26 2.47 -31.02 0.47
CA LYS A 26 1.35 -31.64 1.19
C LYS A 26 1.34 -33.13 0.92
N PRO A 27 1.20 -33.98 1.94
CA PRO A 27 0.94 -35.39 1.71
C PRO A 27 -0.42 -35.52 1.04
N GLU A 28 -0.47 -36.21 -0.07
CA GLU A 28 -1.68 -36.51 -0.83
C GLU A 28 -1.80 -38.02 -0.98
N MET A 29 -2.93 -38.57 -0.57
CA MET A 29 -3.21 -39.96 -0.72
C MET A 29 -3.75 -40.23 -2.12
N ILE A 30 -2.97 -40.90 -2.96
CA ILE A 30 -3.36 -41.23 -4.32
C ILE A 30 -3.69 -42.73 -4.35
N ALA A 31 -4.87 -43.07 -4.89
CA ALA A 31 -5.22 -44.43 -5.19
C ALA A 31 -4.36 -44.91 -6.37
N THR A 32 -3.55 -45.90 -6.12
CA THR A 32 -2.71 -46.53 -7.17
C THR A 32 -3.00 -48.01 -7.24
N THR A 33 -2.82 -48.58 -8.43
CA THR A 33 -2.91 -50.00 -8.62
C THR A 33 -1.54 -50.63 -8.36
N MET A 34 -1.46 -51.52 -7.38
CA MET A 34 -0.25 -52.30 -7.08
C MET A 34 -0.36 -53.69 -7.72
N PRO A 35 0.63 -54.11 -8.50
CA PRO A 35 0.65 -55.48 -8.99
C PRO A 35 0.91 -56.45 -7.83
N MET A 36 0.00 -57.42 -7.65
CA MET A 36 0.17 -58.51 -6.70
C MET A 36 1.05 -59.61 -7.29
N PRO A 37 1.70 -60.42 -6.45
CA PRO A 37 2.51 -61.57 -6.92
C PRO A 37 1.74 -62.58 -7.79
N ASP A 38 0.42 -62.60 -7.65
CA ASP A 38 -0.49 -63.49 -8.41
C ASP A 38 -0.94 -62.90 -9.77
N GLY A 39 -0.34 -61.80 -10.21
CA GLY A 39 -0.71 -61.17 -11.48
C GLY A 39 -2.02 -60.35 -11.46
N THR A 40 -2.70 -60.26 -10.29
CA THR A 40 -3.89 -59.44 -10.10
C THR A 40 -3.49 -58.03 -9.67
N GLN A 41 -4.28 -57.02 -10.10
CA GLN A 41 -4.08 -55.63 -9.67
C GLN A 41 -4.94 -55.36 -8.42
N ALA A 42 -4.30 -55.05 -7.31
CA ALA A 42 -5.00 -54.55 -6.11
C ALA A 42 -4.96 -53.04 -6.08
N TYR A 43 -6.07 -52.41 -5.66
CA TYR A 43 -6.11 -50.98 -5.40
C TYR A 43 -5.51 -50.74 -4.01
N GLY A 44 -4.42 -50.00 -4.00
CA GLY A 44 -3.78 -49.54 -2.76
C GLY A 44 -3.83 -48.01 -2.67
N VAL A 45 -3.68 -47.47 -1.47
CA VAL A 45 -3.51 -46.05 -1.22
C VAL A 45 -2.03 -45.82 -0.96
N MET A 46 -1.42 -44.97 -1.79
CA MET A 46 -0.03 -44.58 -1.64
C MET A 46 0.03 -43.13 -1.22
N GLU A 47 0.78 -42.83 -0.16
CA GLU A 47 1.06 -41.48 0.26
C GLU A 47 2.13 -40.88 -0.64
N THR A 48 1.78 -39.84 -1.34
CA THR A 48 2.66 -39.09 -2.24
C THR A 48 2.74 -37.66 -1.80
N GLU A 49 3.90 -37.03 -1.92
CA GLU A 49 4.08 -35.60 -1.66
C GLU A 49 3.68 -34.78 -2.89
N SER A 50 2.61 -34.02 -2.76
CA SER A 50 2.19 -33.06 -3.78
C SER A 50 2.84 -31.70 -3.50
N THR A 51 3.64 -31.21 -4.45
CA THR A 51 4.27 -29.88 -4.36
C THR A 51 3.30 -28.81 -4.88
N ARG A 52 2.95 -27.86 -4.06
CA ARG A 52 2.11 -26.71 -4.42
C ARG A 52 2.88 -25.42 -4.29
N ILE A 53 2.82 -24.60 -5.34
CA ILE A 53 3.36 -23.24 -5.35
C ILE A 53 2.25 -22.30 -4.96
N LYS A 54 2.48 -21.52 -3.92
CA LYS A 54 1.56 -20.49 -3.43
C LYS A 54 2.23 -19.14 -3.55
N ILE A 55 1.51 -18.18 -4.12
CA ILE A 55 1.93 -16.78 -4.20
C ILE A 55 1.22 -16.02 -3.09
N ASN A 56 1.96 -15.47 -2.16
CA ASN A 56 1.46 -14.66 -1.06
C ASN A 56 1.74 -13.18 -1.37
N PRO A 57 0.72 -12.34 -1.59
CA PRO A 57 0.92 -10.91 -1.73
C PRO A 57 1.37 -10.30 -0.40
N ILE A 58 2.40 -9.46 -0.44
CA ILE A 58 2.96 -8.77 0.72
C ILE A 58 2.57 -7.31 0.63
N ASN A 59 2.07 -6.76 1.75
CA ASN A 59 1.80 -5.32 1.82
C ASN A 59 3.14 -4.56 1.74
N PRO A 60 3.30 -3.59 0.82
CA PRO A 60 4.53 -2.81 0.70
C PRO A 60 4.98 -2.11 1.99
N LYS A 61 4.05 -1.81 2.91
CA LYS A 61 4.36 -1.25 4.23
C LYS A 61 5.11 -2.19 5.15
N ASN A 62 4.97 -3.49 4.91
CA ASN A 62 5.56 -4.56 5.72
C ASN A 62 6.81 -5.14 5.06
N PHE A 63 7.23 -4.58 3.94
CA PHE A 63 8.42 -4.99 3.22
C PHE A 63 9.54 -3.97 3.42
N LEU A 64 10.68 -4.45 3.85
CA LEU A 64 11.87 -3.65 4.13
C LEU A 64 12.98 -4.07 3.17
N ILE A 65 13.56 -3.11 2.50
CA ILE A 65 14.70 -3.27 1.59
C ILE A 65 15.68 -2.12 1.82
N ASP A 66 16.94 -2.32 1.46
CA ASP A 66 17.95 -1.28 1.50
C ASP A 66 17.51 -0.07 0.65
N PRO A 67 17.50 1.15 1.20
CA PRO A 67 17.12 2.36 0.46
C PRO A 67 17.95 2.62 -0.80
N ASN A 68 19.19 2.14 -0.84
CA ASN A 68 20.11 2.34 -1.96
C ASN A 68 19.98 1.26 -3.05
N ALA A 69 19.30 0.15 -2.77
CA ALA A 69 19.13 -0.93 -3.74
C ALA A 69 18.07 -0.57 -4.79
N THR A 70 18.34 -0.90 -6.04
CA THR A 70 17.39 -0.75 -7.15
C THR A 70 16.63 -2.05 -7.41
N THR A 71 17.21 -3.18 -7.06
CA THR A 71 16.62 -4.51 -7.23
C THR A 71 16.73 -5.33 -5.95
N ILE A 72 15.94 -6.41 -5.85
CA ILE A 72 15.99 -7.34 -4.71
C ILE A 72 17.36 -8.01 -4.61
N ASP A 73 17.97 -8.35 -5.74
CA ASP A 73 19.23 -9.10 -5.79
C ASP A 73 20.44 -8.21 -5.45
N GLU A 74 20.37 -6.93 -5.76
CA GLU A 74 21.41 -5.94 -5.46
C GLU A 74 21.46 -5.63 -3.97
N SER A 75 20.32 -5.69 -3.27
CA SER A 75 20.27 -5.40 -1.85
C SER A 75 21.05 -6.45 -1.02
N LEU A 76 21.59 -6.04 0.12
CA LEU A 76 22.22 -6.96 1.07
C LEU A 76 21.22 -8.03 1.55
N GLY A 77 19.97 -7.63 1.73
CA GLY A 77 18.88 -8.50 2.12
C GLY A 77 17.55 -7.78 2.09
N VAL A 78 16.48 -8.53 2.20
CA VAL A 78 15.12 -8.05 2.31
C VAL A 78 14.47 -8.62 3.55
N ALA A 79 13.60 -7.86 4.19
CA ALA A 79 12.86 -8.32 5.34
C ALA A 79 11.37 -8.15 5.14
N ILE A 80 10.60 -9.10 5.68
CA ILE A 80 9.15 -9.10 5.68
C ILE A 80 8.70 -9.08 7.12
N GLU A 81 7.96 -8.04 7.50
CA GLU A 81 7.32 -7.93 8.81
C GLU A 81 5.91 -8.49 8.73
N GLU A 82 5.59 -9.48 9.54
CA GLU A 82 4.27 -10.11 9.60
C GLU A 82 3.82 -10.27 11.05
N TYR A 83 2.54 -10.10 11.30
CA TYR A 83 1.96 -10.36 12.63
C TYR A 83 1.40 -11.77 12.67
N MET A 84 2.09 -12.68 13.35
CA MET A 84 1.67 -14.07 13.52
C MET A 84 1.00 -14.28 14.86
N SER A 85 -0.03 -15.16 14.89
CA SER A 85 -0.61 -15.62 16.13
C SER A 85 0.40 -16.45 16.92
N TYR A 86 0.38 -16.33 18.24
CA TYR A 86 1.19 -17.17 19.13
C TYR A 86 1.01 -18.67 18.82
N TYR A 87 -0.22 -19.10 18.59
CA TYR A 87 -0.53 -20.50 18.25
C TYR A 87 0.11 -20.96 16.95
N THR A 88 0.17 -20.12 15.93
CA THR A 88 0.84 -20.44 14.65
C THR A 88 2.34 -20.62 14.83
N ILE A 89 2.95 -19.85 15.74
CA ILE A 89 4.37 -20.01 16.05
C ILE A 89 4.61 -21.31 16.82
N VAL A 90 3.75 -21.64 17.79
CA VAL A 90 3.83 -22.91 18.53
C VAL A 90 3.65 -24.11 17.62
N GLU A 91 2.67 -24.07 16.72
CA GLU A 91 2.48 -25.10 15.69
C GLU A 91 3.73 -25.26 14.80
N GLY A 92 4.36 -24.14 14.41
CA GLY A 92 5.63 -24.16 13.69
C GLY A 92 6.78 -24.80 14.49
N ILE A 93 6.80 -24.63 15.81
CA ILE A 93 7.78 -25.29 16.71
C ILE A 93 7.50 -26.81 16.80
N GLU A 94 6.24 -27.21 16.92
CA GLU A 94 5.83 -28.63 16.97
C GLU A 94 6.15 -29.34 15.65
N ASN A 95 5.93 -28.66 14.53
CA ASN A 95 6.26 -29.17 13.18
C ASN A 95 7.76 -29.09 12.85
N LYS A 96 8.63 -28.68 13.81
CA LYS A 96 10.08 -28.54 13.65
C LYS A 96 10.50 -27.55 12.54
N ILE A 97 9.63 -26.63 12.16
CA ILE A 97 9.94 -25.54 11.24
C ILE A 97 10.73 -24.46 11.99
N TYR A 98 10.37 -24.24 13.26
CA TYR A 98 11.01 -23.29 14.16
C TYR A 98 11.74 -23.98 15.29
N ARG A 99 12.72 -23.31 15.86
CA ARG A 99 13.47 -23.78 17.04
C ARG A 99 12.59 -23.75 18.28
N LYS A 100 12.83 -24.67 19.20
CA LYS A 100 12.14 -24.70 20.48
C LYS A 100 12.65 -23.54 21.36
N VAL A 101 11.90 -22.46 21.37
CA VAL A 101 12.17 -21.26 22.19
C VAL A 101 10.97 -21.03 23.09
N GLY A 102 11.22 -20.80 24.39
CA GLY A 102 10.16 -20.40 25.32
C GLY A 102 9.75 -18.95 25.06
N ILE A 103 8.70 -18.76 24.28
CA ILE A 103 8.17 -17.43 23.97
C ILE A 103 7.20 -17.06 25.08
N THR A 104 7.52 -16.01 25.80
CA THR A 104 6.59 -15.38 26.73
C THR A 104 5.94 -14.23 26.00
N PRO A 105 4.62 -14.26 25.69
CA PRO A 105 3.96 -13.15 25.04
C PRO A 105 4.14 -11.90 25.91
N SER A 106 4.97 -10.97 25.46
CA SER A 106 5.05 -9.69 26.15
C SER A 106 3.88 -8.84 25.65
N TYR A 107 2.91 -8.58 26.53
CA TYR A 107 1.78 -7.68 26.27
C TYR A 107 2.18 -6.21 26.08
N ARG A 108 3.47 -5.92 25.99
CA ARG A 108 4.03 -4.60 25.68
C ARG A 108 4.49 -4.53 24.24
N SER A 109 3.59 -4.48 23.30
CA SER A 109 3.90 -3.95 21.99
C SER A 109 4.09 -2.44 22.11
N THR A 110 5.33 -1.99 22.09
CA THR A 110 5.72 -0.56 22.07
C THR A 110 5.33 0.14 20.76
N ASN A 111 4.80 -0.59 19.80
CA ASN A 111 4.31 -0.07 18.51
C ASN A 111 2.78 0.08 18.45
N LEU A 112 2.11 0.17 19.60
CA LEU A 112 0.65 0.36 19.69
C LEU A 112 0.15 1.69 19.08
N GLU A 113 1.02 2.65 18.84
CA GLU A 113 0.64 3.93 18.22
C GLU A 113 0.21 3.82 16.73
N ARG A 114 0.50 2.70 16.06
CA ARG A 114 0.08 2.45 14.67
C ARG A 114 -1.14 1.54 14.52
N VAL A 115 -1.67 1.04 15.60
CA VAL A 115 -2.77 0.08 15.58
C VAL A 115 -4.00 0.74 16.17
N GLN A 116 -5.02 0.98 15.34
CA GLN A 116 -6.33 1.42 15.78
C GLN A 116 -6.82 0.57 16.97
N GLU A 117 -7.20 1.26 18.05
CA GLU A 117 -7.55 0.72 19.38
C GLU A 117 -8.74 -0.27 19.40
N ASP A 118 -9.43 -0.50 18.28
CA ASP A 118 -10.75 -1.13 18.26
C ASP A 118 -10.81 -2.63 17.97
N SER A 119 -9.69 -3.37 17.97
CA SER A 119 -9.74 -4.82 17.69
C SER A 119 -9.13 -5.66 18.80
N PRO A 120 -9.95 -6.25 19.70
CA PRO A 120 -9.47 -7.14 20.76
C PRO A 120 -8.76 -8.41 20.25
N SER A 121 -8.92 -8.76 18.97
CA SER A 121 -8.26 -9.92 18.35
C SER A 121 -6.77 -9.73 18.00
N ARG A 122 -6.19 -8.57 18.30
CA ARG A 122 -4.76 -8.26 18.03
C ARG A 122 -3.82 -8.52 19.20
N ILE A 123 -4.35 -8.78 20.38
CA ILE A 123 -3.57 -8.96 21.61
C ILE A 123 -2.68 -10.20 21.55
N ASP A 124 -3.06 -11.21 20.77
CA ASP A 124 -2.34 -12.50 20.68
C ASP A 124 -1.39 -12.60 19.48
N LYS A 125 -1.15 -11.51 18.74
CA LYS A 125 -0.28 -11.52 17.58
C LYS A 125 1.08 -10.90 17.91
N LEU A 126 2.14 -11.65 17.61
CA LEU A 126 3.52 -11.22 17.76
C LEU A 126 4.07 -10.73 16.41
N PRO A 127 4.85 -9.63 16.39
CA PRO A 127 5.57 -9.24 15.19
C PRO A 127 6.67 -10.26 14.91
N VAL A 128 6.66 -10.79 13.70
CA VAL A 128 7.67 -11.73 13.20
C VAL A 128 8.36 -11.09 12.01
N LEU A 129 9.67 -10.96 12.11
CA LEU A 129 10.53 -10.48 11.04
C LEU A 129 11.17 -11.66 10.34
N ARG A 130 10.95 -11.79 9.04
CA ARG A 130 11.61 -12.77 8.17
C ARG A 130 12.63 -12.06 7.31
N TRP A 131 13.90 -12.41 7.48
CA TRP A 131 15.02 -11.88 6.71
C TRP A 131 15.47 -12.90 5.67
N TYR A 132 15.65 -12.43 4.45
CA TYR A 132 16.25 -13.16 3.33
C TYR A 132 17.41 -12.33 2.81
N GLY A 133 18.64 -12.81 2.94
CA GLY A 133 19.79 -12.04 2.49
C GLY A 133 21.13 -12.61 2.91
N LYS A 134 22.17 -11.87 2.56
CA LYS A 134 23.56 -12.23 2.81
C LYS A 134 23.92 -11.96 4.27
N VAL A 135 24.53 -12.96 4.89
CA VAL A 135 25.01 -12.91 6.27
C VAL A 135 26.39 -13.56 6.32
N PRO A 136 27.34 -13.05 7.12
CA PRO A 136 28.61 -13.72 7.33
C PRO A 136 28.42 -15.14 7.90
N ARG A 137 29.11 -16.12 7.35
CA ARG A 137 28.98 -17.52 7.78
C ARG A 137 29.28 -17.69 9.29
N SER A 138 30.29 -16.98 9.80
CA SER A 138 30.63 -17.01 11.24
C SER A 138 29.47 -16.59 12.14
N MET A 139 28.68 -15.59 11.67
CA MET A 139 27.52 -15.10 12.37
C MET A 139 26.38 -16.10 12.32
N LEU A 140 26.15 -16.72 11.15
CA LEU A 140 25.12 -17.75 10.99
C LEU A 140 25.39 -18.95 11.90
N GLU A 141 26.62 -19.46 11.96
CA GLU A 141 27.03 -20.53 12.87
C GLU A 141 26.87 -20.15 14.34
N GLY A 142 27.13 -18.90 14.69
CA GLY A 142 26.89 -18.37 16.04
C GLY A 142 25.39 -18.40 16.40
N LEU A 143 24.53 -17.95 15.48
CA LEU A 143 23.08 -18.00 15.63
C LEU A 143 22.56 -19.44 15.70
N GLU A 144 23.09 -20.35 14.90
CA GLU A 144 22.76 -21.77 14.94
C GLU A 144 23.07 -22.41 16.29
N LYS A 145 24.17 -22.03 16.90
CA LYS A 145 24.58 -22.49 18.26
C LYS A 145 23.79 -21.83 19.39
N GLY A 146 22.85 -20.94 19.08
CA GLY A 146 21.96 -20.33 20.07
C GLY A 146 22.49 -19.02 20.68
N ALA A 147 23.47 -18.37 20.07
CA ALA A 147 23.90 -17.03 20.47
C ALA A 147 22.75 -16.03 20.31
N LYS A 148 22.60 -15.09 21.24
CA LYS A 148 21.61 -14.02 21.13
C LYS A 148 22.06 -13.03 20.03
N PRO A 149 21.18 -12.53 19.18
CA PRO A 149 21.51 -11.58 18.10
C PRO A 149 22.28 -10.35 18.60
N ALA A 150 21.94 -9.84 19.78
CA ALA A 150 22.60 -8.69 20.39
C ALA A 150 24.08 -8.93 20.78
N VAL A 151 24.52 -10.18 20.92
CA VAL A 151 25.91 -10.53 21.28
C VAL A 151 26.80 -10.61 20.03
N LEU A 152 26.18 -10.70 18.84
CA LEU A 152 26.90 -10.86 17.58
C LEU A 152 27.43 -9.54 17.00
N PHE A 153 27.01 -8.40 17.57
CA PHE A 153 27.49 -7.06 17.23
C PHE A 153 28.01 -6.34 18.48
N PRO A 154 29.11 -6.81 19.14
CA PRO A 154 29.71 -5.99 20.15
C PRO A 154 30.29 -4.74 19.46
N GLU A 155 30.03 -3.56 20.00
CA GLU A 155 30.45 -2.26 19.45
C GLU A 155 31.97 -2.18 19.23
N ASP A 156 32.78 -3.02 19.91
CA ASP A 156 34.24 -3.06 19.87
C ASP A 156 34.82 -4.23 19.08
N SER A 157 34.04 -5.06 18.41
CA SER A 157 34.62 -6.17 17.63
C SER A 157 35.10 -5.66 16.28
N ALA A 158 36.35 -6.05 15.94
CA ALA A 158 36.87 -5.88 14.59
C ALA A 158 35.86 -6.42 13.58
N PRO A 159 35.69 -5.74 12.43
CA PRO A 159 34.71 -6.18 11.42
C PRO A 159 35.04 -7.64 11.09
N ALA A 160 34.03 -8.52 11.26
CA ALA A 160 34.16 -9.90 10.83
C ALA A 160 34.67 -9.91 9.40
N GLU A 161 35.62 -10.78 9.08
CA GLU A 161 36.10 -10.92 7.71
C GLU A 161 34.87 -11.21 6.85
N TYR A 162 34.43 -10.20 6.10
CA TYR A 162 33.28 -10.28 5.18
C TYR A 162 33.56 -11.15 3.95
N SER A 163 34.62 -11.93 3.98
CA SER A 163 35.07 -12.76 2.85
C SER A 163 34.14 -13.95 2.54
N ASP A 164 33.30 -14.38 3.51
CA ASP A 164 32.43 -15.56 3.34
C ASP A 164 30.99 -15.21 3.69
N MET A 165 30.32 -14.51 2.75
CA MET A 165 28.90 -14.17 2.83
C MET A 165 28.04 -15.28 2.24
N VAL A 166 27.09 -15.78 3.00
CA VAL A 166 26.13 -16.81 2.56
C VAL A 166 24.70 -16.25 2.58
N GLU A 167 23.91 -16.66 1.61
CA GLU A 167 22.48 -16.36 1.63
C GLU A 167 21.80 -17.18 2.74
N ALA A 168 21.10 -16.51 3.63
CA ALA A 168 20.49 -17.11 4.81
C ALA A 168 19.03 -16.66 4.98
N VAL A 169 18.27 -17.51 5.66
CA VAL A 169 16.91 -17.25 6.11
C VAL A 169 16.92 -17.14 7.63
N ILE A 170 16.56 -15.96 8.13
CA ILE A 170 16.50 -15.69 9.56
C ILE A 170 15.09 -15.25 9.92
N VAL A 171 14.50 -15.86 10.95
CA VAL A 171 13.19 -15.53 11.46
C VAL A 171 13.29 -15.17 12.93
N ILE A 172 12.83 -13.96 13.27
CA ILE A 172 12.88 -13.41 14.63
C ILE A 172 11.47 -13.01 15.03
N ALA A 173 11.02 -13.45 16.21
CA ALA A 173 9.77 -13.02 16.79
C ALA A 173 10.01 -11.99 17.89
N ASP A 174 9.15 -10.97 17.96
CA ASP A 174 9.15 -9.90 18.98
C ASP A 174 10.52 -9.24 19.18
N ASN A 175 11.33 -9.17 18.12
CA ASN A 175 12.69 -8.64 18.10
C ASN A 175 13.67 -9.29 19.14
N GLN A 176 13.27 -10.40 19.78
CA GLN A 176 14.03 -11.04 20.86
C GLN A 176 14.24 -12.54 20.63
N TYR A 177 13.25 -13.21 20.05
CA TYR A 177 13.25 -14.67 19.95
C TYR A 177 13.67 -15.11 18.56
N LEU A 178 14.85 -15.74 18.46
CA LEU A 178 15.31 -16.33 17.22
C LEU A 178 14.56 -17.65 16.97
N LEU A 179 13.64 -17.63 15.99
CA LEU A 179 12.86 -18.81 15.62
C LEU A 179 13.59 -19.71 14.63
N LYS A 180 14.29 -19.11 13.66
CA LYS A 180 14.97 -19.84 12.60
C LYS A 180 16.23 -19.08 12.18
N ALA A 181 17.31 -19.79 11.95
CA ALA A 181 18.48 -19.29 11.27
C ALA A 181 19.13 -20.47 10.54
N GLU A 182 19.14 -20.42 9.24
CA GLU A 182 19.70 -21.46 8.38
C GLU A 182 20.20 -20.86 7.07
N GLU A 183 21.12 -21.54 6.40
CA GLU A 183 21.49 -21.20 5.03
C GLU A 183 20.26 -21.38 4.12
N SER A 184 20.13 -20.51 3.10
CA SER A 184 18.97 -20.54 2.20
C SER A 184 18.75 -21.96 1.62
N PRO A 185 17.58 -22.56 1.86
CA PRO A 185 17.26 -23.89 1.35
C PRO A 185 16.93 -23.89 -0.14
N TYR A 186 16.86 -22.72 -0.78
CA TYR A 186 16.51 -22.62 -2.19
C TYR A 186 17.68 -23.03 -3.09
N MET A 187 17.37 -23.80 -4.15
CA MET A 187 18.35 -24.47 -4.99
C MET A 187 19.35 -23.51 -5.66
N MET A 188 18.90 -22.33 -6.10
CA MET A 188 19.74 -21.30 -6.71
C MET A 188 20.22 -20.25 -5.71
N LYS A 189 19.90 -20.43 -4.42
CA LYS A 189 20.07 -19.42 -3.38
C LYS A 189 19.33 -18.12 -3.66
N ASP A 190 18.35 -18.16 -4.58
CA ASP A 190 17.51 -17.04 -4.91
C ASP A 190 16.58 -16.70 -3.75
N ARG A 191 16.21 -15.42 -3.64
CA ARG A 191 15.26 -14.97 -2.63
C ARG A 191 13.84 -15.27 -3.09
N PRO A 192 12.97 -15.82 -2.23
CA PRO A 192 11.60 -16.19 -2.61
C PRO A 192 10.66 -14.99 -2.71
N VAL A 193 11.17 -13.84 -3.09
CA VAL A 193 10.43 -12.59 -3.18
C VAL A 193 10.56 -12.02 -4.58
N VAL A 194 9.42 -11.63 -5.14
CA VAL A 194 9.32 -11.00 -6.47
C VAL A 194 8.62 -9.65 -6.31
N ALA A 195 9.17 -8.64 -6.99
CA ALA A 195 8.58 -7.31 -7.06
C ALA A 195 8.11 -7.02 -8.48
N TYR A 196 6.91 -6.47 -8.59
CA TYR A 196 6.33 -5.94 -9.82
C TYR A 196 6.13 -4.44 -9.68
N GLN A 197 6.68 -3.67 -10.60
CA GLN A 197 6.57 -2.22 -10.64
C GLN A 197 5.57 -1.81 -11.74
N ALA A 198 4.55 -1.03 -11.38
CA ALA A 198 3.58 -0.50 -12.35
C ALA A 198 4.24 0.51 -13.31
N ASP A 199 5.09 1.39 -12.76
CA ASP A 199 5.89 2.35 -13.51
C ASP A 199 7.28 2.40 -12.89
N SER A 200 8.26 1.83 -13.58
CA SER A 200 9.63 1.73 -13.08
C SER A 200 10.33 3.08 -13.13
N MET A 201 10.97 3.46 -12.04
CA MET A 201 11.78 4.67 -11.97
C MET A 201 13.26 4.32 -11.85
N PRO A 202 14.11 4.86 -12.75
CA PRO A 202 15.53 4.62 -12.67
C PRO A 202 16.13 5.06 -11.33
N GLY A 203 16.99 4.20 -10.76
CA GLY A 203 17.73 4.52 -9.53
C GLY A 203 16.97 4.32 -8.22
N ARG A 204 15.77 3.74 -8.23
CA ARG A 204 15.08 3.37 -6.99
C ARG A 204 14.28 2.06 -7.16
N PHE A 205 14.17 1.31 -6.06
CA PHE A 205 13.38 0.08 -6.00
C PHE A 205 11.86 0.34 -6.11
N TRP A 206 11.39 1.41 -5.48
CA TRP A 206 9.97 1.72 -5.46
C TRP A 206 9.54 2.38 -6.76
N GLY A 207 8.64 1.75 -7.48
CA GLY A 207 7.99 2.29 -8.68
C GLY A 207 7.06 3.46 -8.35
N ARG A 208 6.47 4.04 -9.37
CA ARG A 208 5.53 5.15 -9.27
C ARG A 208 4.10 4.66 -9.45
N GLY A 209 3.27 4.89 -8.45
CA GLY A 209 1.86 4.52 -8.49
C GLY A 209 0.99 5.55 -9.21
N THR A 210 -0.18 5.12 -9.66
CA THR A 210 -1.21 5.99 -10.28
C THR A 210 -1.63 7.11 -9.34
N THR A 211 -1.74 6.82 -8.04
CA THR A 211 -2.07 7.80 -7.00
C THR A 211 -1.01 8.89 -6.87
N GLU A 212 0.27 8.54 -6.96
CA GLU A 212 1.38 9.51 -6.93
C GLU A 212 1.36 10.43 -8.17
N LYS A 213 1.07 9.87 -9.35
CA LYS A 213 0.96 10.64 -10.61
C LYS A 213 -0.16 11.69 -10.54
N GLY A 214 -1.29 11.33 -9.96
CA GLY A 214 -2.46 12.20 -9.85
C GLY A 214 -2.43 13.18 -8.68
N TYR A 215 -1.59 12.98 -7.67
CA TYR A 215 -1.65 13.69 -6.39
C TYR A 215 -1.62 15.23 -6.52
N ASN A 216 -0.69 15.77 -7.27
CA ASN A 216 -0.55 17.21 -7.40
C ASN A 216 -1.74 17.84 -8.15
N MET A 217 -2.26 17.17 -9.17
CA MET A 217 -3.42 17.62 -9.93
C MET A 217 -4.70 17.55 -9.09
N GLN A 218 -4.86 16.49 -8.31
CA GLN A 218 -5.97 16.35 -7.37
C GLN A 218 -5.95 17.45 -6.31
N LYS A 219 -4.77 17.75 -5.74
CA LYS A 219 -4.61 18.83 -4.77
C LYS A 219 -4.96 20.20 -5.34
N ALA A 220 -4.57 20.47 -6.59
CA ALA A 220 -4.92 21.71 -7.28
C ALA A 220 -6.43 21.79 -7.57
N LEU A 221 -7.05 20.70 -8.02
CA LEU A 221 -8.49 20.59 -8.22
C LEU A 221 -9.27 20.87 -6.94
N ASP A 222 -8.87 20.25 -5.83
CA ASP A 222 -9.51 20.45 -4.52
C ASP A 222 -9.40 21.92 -4.05
N ALA A 223 -8.26 22.57 -4.28
CA ALA A 223 -8.09 23.99 -3.95
C ALA A 223 -9.01 24.88 -4.77
N GLN A 224 -9.15 24.62 -6.08
CA GLN A 224 -10.05 25.38 -6.95
C GLN A 224 -11.50 25.17 -6.59
N MET A 225 -11.90 23.93 -6.29
CA MET A 225 -13.27 23.62 -5.85
C MET A 225 -13.63 24.31 -4.52
N ARG A 226 -12.70 24.34 -3.56
CA ARG A 226 -12.91 25.07 -2.30
C ARG A 226 -13.05 26.57 -2.55
N SER A 227 -12.16 27.16 -3.35
CA SER A 227 -12.25 28.58 -3.72
C SER A 227 -13.55 28.91 -4.42
N HIS A 228 -14.04 28.03 -5.29
CA HIS A 228 -15.33 28.20 -5.94
C HIS A 228 -16.49 28.15 -4.95
N LEU A 229 -16.49 27.19 -4.01
CA LEU A 229 -17.52 27.08 -2.97
C LEU A 229 -17.51 28.28 -2.03
N ASP A 230 -16.34 28.78 -1.65
CA ASP A 230 -16.20 30.00 -0.81
C ASP A 230 -16.73 31.23 -1.55
N SER A 231 -16.41 31.39 -2.84
CA SER A 231 -16.94 32.45 -3.68
C SER A 231 -18.45 32.36 -3.83
N LEU A 232 -18.98 31.14 -4.01
CA LEU A 232 -20.42 30.88 -4.09
C LEU A 232 -21.12 31.24 -2.75
N ALA A 233 -20.54 30.87 -1.62
CA ALA A 233 -21.05 31.20 -0.30
C ALA A 233 -21.14 32.72 -0.07
N LEU A 234 -20.10 33.46 -0.47
CA LEU A 234 -20.07 34.92 -0.38
C LEU A 234 -21.08 35.59 -1.31
N THR A 235 -21.26 35.08 -2.53
CA THR A 235 -22.19 35.66 -3.49
C THR A 235 -23.64 35.29 -3.21
N THR A 236 -23.89 34.13 -2.60
CA THR A 236 -25.23 33.61 -2.31
C THR A 236 -25.76 34.14 -0.96
N ALA A 237 -24.85 34.40 -0.01
CA ALA A 237 -25.24 34.95 1.28
C ALA A 237 -25.79 36.37 1.11
N PRO A 238 -27.06 36.63 1.49
CA PRO A 238 -27.61 37.97 1.41
C PRO A 238 -26.93 38.86 2.44
N MET A 239 -26.10 39.78 1.97
CA MET A 239 -25.47 40.78 2.80
C MET A 239 -26.17 42.11 2.60
N MET A 240 -26.33 42.89 3.68
CA MET A 240 -26.93 44.22 3.66
C MET A 240 -25.98 45.20 4.31
N ALA A 241 -25.67 46.26 3.64
CA ALA A 241 -25.06 47.45 4.25
C ALA A 241 -26.13 48.31 4.90
N MET A 242 -25.95 48.64 6.16
CA MET A 242 -26.93 49.42 6.94
C MET A 242 -26.31 50.67 7.53
N ASP A 243 -27.00 51.80 7.49
CA ASP A 243 -26.57 53.00 8.18
C ASP A 243 -26.87 52.88 9.68
N ALA A 244 -25.80 52.70 10.47
CA ALA A 244 -25.89 52.52 11.92
C ALA A 244 -26.48 53.73 12.67
N THR A 245 -26.42 54.93 12.08
CA THR A 245 -26.96 56.16 12.70
C THR A 245 -28.45 56.32 12.67
N ARG A 246 -29.10 55.68 11.67
CA ARG A 246 -30.55 55.75 11.40
C ARG A 246 -31.30 54.49 11.83
N LEU A 247 -30.64 53.58 12.51
CA LEU A 247 -31.26 52.34 12.98
C LEU A 247 -31.75 52.46 14.44
N PRO A 248 -32.89 51.84 14.80
CA PRO A 248 -33.33 51.79 16.18
C PRO A 248 -32.36 51.07 17.09
N ARG A 249 -32.02 51.68 18.26
CA ARG A 249 -31.11 51.10 19.23
C ARG A 249 -31.69 49.76 19.78
N GLY A 250 -30.89 48.72 19.79
CA GLY A 250 -31.25 47.40 20.36
C GLY A 250 -31.94 46.41 19.44
N ALA A 251 -32.19 46.76 18.17
CA ALA A 251 -32.76 45.83 17.20
C ALA A 251 -31.67 44.81 16.71
N LYS A 252 -32.01 43.53 16.75
CA LYS A 252 -31.16 42.49 16.15
C LYS A 252 -31.47 42.39 14.65
N TYR A 253 -30.50 42.75 13.83
CA TYR A 253 -30.62 42.72 12.38
C TYR A 253 -30.06 41.36 11.85
N GLU A 254 -30.96 40.37 11.68
CA GLU A 254 -30.65 39.11 11.03
C GLU A 254 -31.41 39.06 9.71
N VAL A 255 -30.73 38.82 8.62
CA VAL A 255 -31.35 38.64 7.31
C VAL A 255 -31.95 37.22 7.23
N ARG A 256 -33.28 37.14 7.28
CA ARG A 256 -33.99 35.87 7.09
C ARG A 256 -35.16 36.10 6.09
N PRO A 257 -35.49 35.09 5.27
CA PRO A 257 -36.63 35.21 4.38
C PRO A 257 -37.91 35.56 5.15
N GLY A 258 -38.66 36.59 4.67
CA GLY A 258 -39.91 37.01 5.28
C GLY A 258 -39.76 37.89 6.53
N LYS A 259 -38.59 38.30 6.95
CA LYS A 259 -38.38 39.21 8.09
C LYS A 259 -38.54 40.66 7.65
N ASN A 260 -39.39 41.44 8.35
CA ASN A 260 -39.54 42.85 8.14
C ASN A 260 -38.58 43.65 9.04
N PHE A 261 -37.91 44.67 8.47
CA PHE A 261 -37.03 45.54 9.17
C PHE A 261 -37.72 46.91 9.35
N LEU A 262 -37.78 47.39 10.58
CA LEU A 262 -38.25 48.73 10.92
C LEU A 262 -37.10 49.69 10.86
N VAL A 263 -37.18 50.74 10.05
CA VAL A 263 -36.14 51.77 9.87
C VAL A 263 -36.76 53.17 9.99
N ASN A 264 -36.00 54.13 10.48
CA ASN A 264 -36.42 55.52 10.59
C ASN A 264 -36.00 56.32 9.36
N GLY A 265 -36.91 56.42 8.35
CA GLY A 265 -36.67 57.12 7.10
C GLY A 265 -36.87 56.28 5.85
N ASN A 266 -36.29 56.71 4.73
CA ASN A 266 -36.40 55.98 3.45
C ASN A 266 -35.60 54.68 3.47
N PRO A 267 -36.24 53.49 3.35
CA PRO A 267 -35.55 52.21 3.42
C PRO A 267 -34.44 52.03 2.37
N ALA A 268 -34.59 52.64 1.19
CA ALA A 268 -33.62 52.53 0.09
C ALA A 268 -32.32 53.27 0.37
N GLU A 269 -32.34 54.27 1.28
CA GLU A 269 -31.14 55.01 1.67
C GLU A 269 -30.42 54.40 2.90
N ILE A 270 -31.19 53.66 3.71
CA ILE A 270 -30.73 53.14 5.00
C ILE A 270 -30.21 51.70 4.84
N MET A 271 -30.80 50.94 3.96
CA MET A 271 -30.49 49.51 3.71
C MET A 271 -30.17 49.30 2.24
N MET A 272 -28.93 48.97 1.96
CA MET A 272 -28.47 48.69 0.61
C MET A 272 -28.09 47.22 0.52
N PRO A 273 -28.76 46.43 -0.39
CA PRO A 273 -28.30 45.06 -0.61
C PRO A 273 -26.87 45.08 -1.20
N PHE A 274 -25.97 44.39 -0.56
CA PHE A 274 -24.59 44.31 -0.98
C PHE A 274 -24.27 42.93 -1.47
N LYS A 275 -23.79 42.82 -2.72
CA LYS A 275 -23.29 41.57 -3.28
C LYS A 275 -21.78 41.70 -3.52
N PHE A 276 -21.02 40.79 -2.97
CA PHE A 276 -19.61 40.66 -3.31
C PHE A 276 -19.46 40.00 -4.67
N GLY A 277 -19.24 40.82 -5.69
CA GLY A 277 -18.88 40.35 -7.01
C GLY A 277 -19.94 39.51 -7.75
N SER A 278 -19.53 38.92 -8.81
CA SER A 278 -20.26 37.84 -9.52
C SER A 278 -19.53 36.52 -9.27
N THR A 279 -20.25 35.42 -9.28
CA THR A 279 -19.67 34.08 -9.22
C THR A 279 -18.66 33.93 -10.34
N ASP A 280 -17.41 33.66 -9.99
CA ASP A 280 -16.36 33.54 -10.99
C ASP A 280 -16.49 32.16 -11.69
N THR A 281 -16.93 32.22 -12.96
CA THR A 281 -17.04 31.04 -13.82
C THR A 281 -15.64 30.50 -14.24
N GLY A 282 -14.58 31.34 -14.14
CA GLY A 282 -13.22 30.95 -14.45
C GLY A 282 -12.69 29.86 -13.51
N ASN A 283 -13.09 29.88 -12.26
CA ASN A 283 -12.71 28.84 -11.29
C ASN A 283 -13.23 27.45 -11.70
N MET A 284 -14.46 27.39 -12.24
CA MET A 284 -15.06 26.14 -12.70
C MET A 284 -14.39 25.62 -13.98
N GLN A 285 -14.04 26.50 -14.91
CA GLN A 285 -13.28 26.13 -16.13
C GLN A 285 -11.89 25.64 -15.78
N THR A 286 -11.21 26.29 -14.84
CA THR A 286 -9.90 25.88 -14.35
C THR A 286 -9.96 24.50 -13.67
N ALA A 287 -11.01 24.25 -12.86
CA ALA A 287 -11.24 22.95 -12.24
C ALA A 287 -11.45 21.84 -13.28
N GLN A 288 -12.22 22.10 -14.34
CA GLN A 288 -12.40 21.15 -15.44
C GLN A 288 -11.05 20.85 -16.17
N THR A 289 -10.22 21.86 -16.36
CA THR A 289 -8.90 21.69 -16.95
C THR A 289 -8.01 20.78 -16.07
N PHE A 290 -7.99 21.01 -14.74
CA PHE A 290 -7.26 20.14 -13.82
C PHE A 290 -7.81 18.72 -13.79
N GLN A 291 -9.12 18.54 -13.88
CA GLN A 291 -9.74 17.23 -14.00
C GLN A 291 -9.28 16.49 -15.27
N GLN A 292 -9.24 17.18 -16.42
CA GLN A 292 -8.73 16.59 -17.66
C GLN A 292 -7.24 16.22 -17.55
N MET A 293 -6.43 17.09 -16.97
CA MET A 293 -5.02 16.81 -16.71
C MET A 293 -4.83 15.60 -15.78
N LEU A 294 -5.69 15.45 -14.75
CA LEU A 294 -5.68 14.32 -13.84
C LEU A 294 -5.99 13.02 -14.60
N LEU A 295 -7.03 13.00 -15.40
CA LEU A 295 -7.41 11.84 -16.22
C LEU A 295 -6.30 11.46 -17.20
N GLN A 296 -5.65 12.44 -17.80
CA GLN A 296 -4.50 12.21 -18.69
C GLN A 296 -3.29 11.66 -17.92
N ALA A 297 -2.98 12.21 -16.75
CA ALA A 297 -1.85 11.78 -15.92
C ALA A 297 -2.01 10.35 -15.37
N THR A 298 -3.26 9.94 -15.07
CA THR A 298 -3.60 8.60 -14.60
C THR A 298 -3.79 7.58 -15.72
N GLY A 299 -3.81 8.03 -16.99
CA GLY A 299 -4.05 7.17 -18.15
C GLY A 299 -5.53 6.73 -18.31
N THR A 300 -6.42 7.25 -17.48
CA THR A 300 -7.86 6.98 -17.56
C THR A 300 -8.49 7.94 -18.57
N LEU A 301 -8.34 7.65 -19.84
CA LEU A 301 -9.05 8.38 -20.90
C LEU A 301 -10.51 7.96 -20.85
N ASP A 302 -11.36 8.84 -20.35
CA ASP A 302 -12.81 8.71 -20.54
C ASP A 302 -13.09 9.01 -22.03
N SER A 303 -13.44 7.97 -22.78
CA SER A 303 -13.77 8.06 -24.21
C SER A 303 -14.98 8.99 -24.49
N SER A 304 -15.76 9.30 -23.45
CA SER A 304 -16.90 10.23 -23.54
C SER A 304 -16.49 11.70 -23.51
N GLN A 305 -15.25 12.01 -23.10
CA GLN A 305 -14.73 13.38 -22.99
C GLN A 305 -13.67 13.74 -24.04
N MET A 306 -13.50 12.91 -25.06
CA MET A 306 -12.70 13.37 -26.21
C MET A 306 -13.38 14.63 -26.77
N PRO A 307 -12.63 15.78 -26.88
CA PRO A 307 -13.18 16.99 -27.46
C PRO A 307 -13.72 16.63 -28.85
N SER A 308 -14.96 16.99 -29.13
CA SER A 308 -15.64 16.76 -30.40
C SER A 308 -14.89 17.37 -31.63
N GLN A 309 -13.82 18.08 -31.42
CA GLN A 309 -12.92 18.56 -32.47
C GLN A 309 -12.17 17.42 -33.20
N VAL A 310 -12.06 16.22 -32.62
CA VAL A 310 -11.53 15.04 -33.33
C VAL A 310 -12.64 14.33 -34.12
N ALA A 311 -13.90 14.59 -33.79
CA ALA A 311 -15.06 14.00 -34.50
C ALA A 311 -15.47 14.72 -35.79
N GLY A 312 -14.89 15.89 -36.09
CA GLY A 312 -15.19 16.67 -37.28
C GLY A 312 -14.24 16.53 -38.49
N GLY A 313 -13.11 15.87 -38.30
CA GLY A 313 -12.23 15.46 -39.37
C GLY A 313 -12.25 13.96 -39.50
N GLU A 314 -12.43 13.41 -40.68
CA GLU A 314 -12.38 11.98 -40.98
C GLU A 314 -11.40 11.27 -40.05
N ALA A 315 -11.92 10.69 -38.98
CA ALA A 315 -11.15 9.86 -38.07
C ALA A 315 -10.71 8.64 -38.86
N SER A 316 -9.57 8.76 -39.54
CA SER A 316 -8.98 7.59 -40.19
C SER A 316 -8.78 6.54 -39.09
N GLY A 317 -9.24 5.31 -39.33
CA GLY A 317 -9.09 4.21 -38.41
C GLY A 317 -7.69 4.01 -37.85
N ALA A 318 -6.68 4.65 -38.43
CA ALA A 318 -5.31 4.74 -37.95
C ALA A 318 -5.14 5.58 -36.65
N GLY A 319 -5.91 6.66 -36.45
CA GLY A 319 -5.85 7.46 -35.24
C GLY A 319 -6.44 6.71 -34.02
N LEU A 320 -7.52 5.97 -34.26
CA LEU A 320 -8.16 5.14 -33.22
C LEU A 320 -7.29 3.92 -32.88
N SER A 321 -6.61 3.31 -33.84
CA SER A 321 -5.71 2.19 -33.62
C SER A 321 -4.43 2.60 -32.88
N MET A 322 -3.91 3.80 -33.09
CA MET A 322 -2.79 4.35 -32.32
C MET A 322 -3.17 4.64 -30.86
N ALA A 323 -4.37 5.19 -30.63
CA ALA A 323 -4.86 5.42 -29.28
C ALA A 323 -5.09 4.10 -28.52
N LEU A 324 -5.65 3.08 -29.17
CA LEU A 324 -5.83 1.75 -28.61
C LEU A 324 -4.50 0.99 -28.42
N SER A 325 -3.52 1.15 -29.30
CA SER A 325 -2.22 0.50 -29.14
C SER A 325 -1.37 1.14 -28.02
N GLY A 326 -1.61 2.41 -27.69
CA GLY A 326 -1.03 3.08 -26.53
C GLY A 326 -1.63 2.60 -25.19
N LEU A 327 -2.85 2.07 -25.21
CA LEU A 327 -3.56 1.52 -24.04
C LEU A 327 -3.25 0.05 -23.78
N MET A 328 -2.68 -0.66 -24.75
CA MET A 328 -2.34 -2.11 -24.63
C MET A 328 -0.84 -2.37 -24.41
N LYS A 329 -0.04 -1.35 -24.22
CA LYS A 329 1.34 -1.44 -23.76
C LYS A 329 1.44 -1.04 -22.32
#